data_bdfc3da35618706da9e1e2bff51baa21
#
_entry.id   bdfc3da35618706da9e1e2bff51baa21
#
_cell.length_a   1.000
_cell.length_b   1.000
_cell.length_c   1.000
_cell.angle_alpha   90.00
_cell.angle_beta   90.00
_cell.angle_gamma   90.00
#
_symmetry.space_group_name_H-M   'P 1'
#
loop_
_entity.id
_entity.type
_entity.pdbx_description
1 polymer ?
#
loop_
_entity_poly.entity_id
_entity_poly.type
_entity_poly.pdbx_seq_one_letter_code
_entity_poly.pdbx_strand_id
1 'polypeptide(L)'
;MKFTNDLGSDNIKGLVWTLAVPSMLSQLVSVLYSIVDRMYIGNIPSNGTQALAGVGVCGPIVTLISSFAFLVGIGGAPLVSINLGEKNIDAAKKVIANCFVYILALAVPVTVLAYIFRRPILLTFGATEAVYPYAETYFSLYLIGTVFALTATDMNQFIITQGHSRSGMFSVLIGAITNIVLDPIFIFALHMGVAGAAIATVISQVASCAFVLCVLFGKHIEVPITFGGYDLKVIGRVTSIGMSAFLIILFDNVMLISLNMMLQRYGGDNSDMLLTCNTIVQSFELLITMPLGGLTMGTQTILGYNLGARRPEKILRAQRYIFVIAVSFCALMTLAAQTIPHLFAGIFTKEPEYIAMTARLIRIYTLGTVLLGMQYEIVDGFTGMGVVKIALPLSVFRKVVFFACIFILPRFLPIEQIFFCEPISDIFPPLVSILVYALTIKRVINRGPQKQTA
;
A
#
# COMPACT_ATOMS: atom_id res chain seq x y z
N MET A 1 -14.01 -25.17 8.47
CA MET A 1 -14.26 -24.54 7.16
C MET A 1 -12.94 -24.57 6.39
N LYS A 2 -12.90 -25.24 5.23
CA LYS A 2 -11.72 -25.17 4.35
C LYS A 2 -11.73 -23.80 3.65
N PHE A 3 -10.95 -22.85 4.13
CA PHE A 3 -10.77 -21.53 3.50
C PHE A 3 -9.66 -21.53 2.41
N THR A 4 -9.22 -22.73 2.01
CA THR A 4 -8.20 -22.94 0.97
C THR A 4 -8.82 -22.79 -0.41
N ASN A 5 -8.32 -21.86 -1.20
CA ASN A 5 -8.62 -21.79 -2.62
C ASN A 5 -7.55 -22.59 -3.39
N ASP A 6 -7.97 -23.56 -4.18
CA ASP A 6 -7.09 -24.23 -5.10
C ASP A 6 -6.63 -23.24 -6.19
N LEU A 7 -5.38 -22.76 -6.08
CA LEU A 7 -4.77 -21.82 -7.03
C LEU A 7 -4.64 -22.41 -8.44
N GLY A 8 -4.68 -23.74 -8.55
CA GLY A 8 -4.69 -24.47 -9.81
C GLY A 8 -6.08 -24.72 -10.40
N SER A 9 -7.15 -24.25 -9.76
CA SER A 9 -8.54 -24.45 -10.17
C SER A 9 -8.77 -24.09 -11.64
N ASP A 10 -9.69 -24.81 -12.31
CA ASP A 10 -10.12 -24.48 -13.67
C ASP A 10 -11.14 -23.33 -13.69
N ASN A 11 -11.82 -23.09 -12.57
CA ASN A 11 -12.70 -21.93 -12.40
C ASN A 11 -11.91 -20.67 -12.08
N ILE A 12 -11.15 -20.17 -13.04
CA ILE A 12 -10.31 -18.96 -12.89
C ILE A 12 -11.15 -17.73 -12.49
N LYS A 13 -12.38 -17.57 -13.05
CA LYS A 13 -13.26 -16.45 -12.69
C LYS A 13 -13.60 -16.47 -11.19
N GLY A 14 -14.07 -17.61 -10.69
CA GLY A 14 -14.39 -17.75 -9.27
C GLY A 14 -13.19 -17.53 -8.37
N LEU A 15 -12.01 -18.07 -8.77
CA LEU A 15 -10.76 -17.90 -8.04
C LEU A 15 -10.36 -16.43 -7.94
N VAL A 16 -10.38 -15.69 -9.06
CA VAL A 16 -10.06 -14.24 -9.07
C VAL A 16 -10.97 -13.49 -8.11
N TRP A 17 -12.29 -13.68 -8.17
CA TRP A 17 -13.23 -13.02 -7.27
C TRP A 17 -13.00 -13.37 -5.79
N THR A 18 -12.71 -14.63 -5.50
CA THR A 18 -12.50 -15.11 -4.13
C THR A 18 -11.22 -14.55 -3.50
N LEU A 19 -10.21 -14.21 -4.29
CA LEU A 19 -8.99 -13.57 -3.82
C LEU A 19 -9.08 -12.05 -3.87
N ALA A 20 -9.65 -11.49 -4.92
CA ALA A 20 -9.75 -10.04 -5.13
C ALA A 20 -10.60 -9.35 -4.06
N VAL A 21 -11.84 -9.84 -3.85
CA VAL A 21 -12.81 -9.15 -2.98
C VAL A 21 -12.31 -9.03 -1.53
N PRO A 22 -11.82 -10.10 -0.86
CA PRO A 22 -11.29 -9.95 0.49
C PRO A 22 -10.08 -9.03 0.56
N SER A 23 -9.18 -9.05 -0.44
CA SER A 23 -8.01 -8.19 -0.47
C SER A 23 -8.38 -6.72 -0.70
N MET A 24 -9.33 -6.43 -1.59
CA MET A 24 -9.86 -5.06 -1.78
C MET A 24 -10.53 -4.53 -0.52
N LEU A 25 -11.38 -5.35 0.13
CA LEU A 25 -12.06 -4.99 1.39
C LEU A 25 -11.06 -4.76 2.52
N SER A 26 -10.02 -5.57 2.61
CA SER A 26 -8.93 -5.39 3.58
C SER A 26 -8.30 -4.00 3.47
N GLN A 27 -7.96 -3.57 2.26
CA GLN A 27 -7.36 -2.26 2.03
C GLN A 27 -8.36 -1.11 2.26
N LEU A 28 -9.62 -1.29 1.86
CA LEU A 28 -10.66 -0.30 2.15
C LEU A 28 -10.85 -0.11 3.66
N VAL A 29 -10.89 -1.19 4.42
CA VAL A 29 -10.99 -1.15 5.89
C VAL A 29 -9.77 -0.43 6.49
N SER A 30 -8.57 -0.66 5.95
CA SER A 30 -7.35 0.04 6.39
C SER A 30 -7.44 1.55 6.20
N VAL A 31 -8.01 2.02 5.09
CA VAL A 31 -8.25 3.46 4.87
C VAL A 31 -9.29 3.99 5.85
N LEU A 32 -10.40 3.29 6.01
CA LEU A 32 -11.49 3.72 6.88
C LEU A 32 -11.06 3.82 8.34
N TYR A 33 -10.36 2.82 8.87
CA TYR A 33 -9.92 2.87 10.26
C TYR A 33 -8.90 4.02 10.48
N SER A 34 -8.02 4.27 9.52
CA SER A 34 -7.08 5.40 9.58
C SER A 34 -7.79 6.76 9.63
N ILE A 35 -8.94 6.89 8.96
CA ILE A 35 -9.78 8.09 9.04
C ILE A 35 -10.41 8.20 10.42
N VAL A 36 -10.95 7.10 10.96
CA VAL A 36 -11.60 7.08 12.28
C VAL A 36 -10.61 7.40 13.40
N ASP A 37 -9.40 6.82 13.36
CA ASP A 37 -8.32 7.13 14.31
C ASP A 37 -8.01 8.63 14.33
N ARG A 38 -7.82 9.24 13.15
CA ARG A 38 -7.61 10.70 13.05
C ARG A 38 -8.80 11.52 13.56
N MET A 39 -10.04 11.05 13.39
CA MET A 39 -11.22 11.71 13.94
C MET A 39 -11.19 11.68 15.48
N TYR A 40 -10.84 10.55 16.11
CA TYR A 40 -10.71 10.49 17.55
C TYR A 40 -9.61 11.42 18.07
N ILE A 41 -8.44 11.42 17.45
CA ILE A 41 -7.31 12.30 17.84
C ILE A 41 -7.68 13.76 17.69
N GLY A 42 -8.35 14.15 16.61
CA GLY A 42 -8.79 15.53 16.37
C GLY A 42 -9.83 16.02 17.37
N ASN A 43 -10.58 15.12 18.01
CA ASN A 43 -11.59 15.43 19.02
C ASN A 43 -11.06 15.35 20.48
N ILE A 44 -9.75 15.23 20.69
CA ILE A 44 -9.16 15.28 22.03
C ILE A 44 -9.47 16.66 22.67
N PRO A 45 -10.07 16.70 23.87
CA PRO A 45 -10.37 17.97 24.55
C PRO A 45 -9.11 18.82 24.74
N SER A 46 -9.23 20.10 24.50
CA SER A 46 -8.22 21.18 24.62
C SER A 46 -7.08 21.18 23.59
N ASN A 47 -6.60 20.02 23.11
CA ASN A 47 -5.37 19.93 22.30
C ASN A 47 -5.55 19.12 20.99
N GLY A 48 -6.78 18.83 20.56
CA GLY A 48 -7.06 17.96 19.41
C GLY A 48 -6.42 18.41 18.10
N THR A 49 -6.41 19.72 17.84
CA THR A 49 -5.79 20.26 16.61
C THR A 49 -4.28 20.05 16.59
N GLN A 50 -3.58 20.34 17.70
CA GLN A 50 -2.13 20.14 17.80
C GLN A 50 -1.78 18.65 17.81
N ALA A 51 -2.59 17.83 18.48
CA ALA A 51 -2.47 16.38 18.51
C ALA A 51 -2.59 15.79 17.09
N LEU A 52 -3.62 16.20 16.35
CA LEU A 52 -3.84 15.76 14.97
C LEU A 52 -2.69 16.18 14.04
N ALA A 53 -2.21 17.42 14.19
CA ALA A 53 -1.06 17.91 13.45
C ALA A 53 0.20 17.09 13.78
N GLY A 54 0.43 16.76 15.07
CA GLY A 54 1.55 15.92 15.51
C GLY A 54 1.54 14.52 14.89
N VAL A 55 0.39 13.86 14.94
CA VAL A 55 0.20 12.54 14.31
C VAL A 55 0.31 12.64 12.79
N GLY A 56 -0.16 13.74 12.19
CA GLY A 56 -0.02 14.02 10.76
C GLY A 56 1.44 14.06 10.30
N VAL A 57 2.33 14.68 11.07
CA VAL A 57 3.79 14.68 10.81
C VAL A 57 4.37 13.26 10.85
N CYS A 58 3.86 12.38 11.72
CA CYS A 58 4.34 11.00 11.83
C CYS A 58 3.91 10.13 10.62
N GLY A 59 2.82 10.46 9.94
CA GLY A 59 2.25 9.65 8.86
C GLY A 59 3.23 9.25 7.76
N PRO A 60 3.89 10.20 7.06
CA PRO A 60 4.89 9.90 6.04
C PRO A 60 6.06 9.06 6.57
N ILE A 61 6.49 9.29 7.81
CA ILE A 61 7.60 8.55 8.44
C ILE A 61 7.17 7.09 8.66
N VAL A 62 5.98 6.87 9.19
CA VAL A 62 5.39 5.53 9.40
C VAL A 62 5.26 4.80 8.06
N THR A 63 4.84 5.47 7.01
CA THR A 63 4.74 4.89 5.66
C THR A 63 6.11 4.47 5.11
N LEU A 64 7.14 5.29 5.32
CA LEU A 64 8.52 4.94 4.95
C LEU A 64 9.03 3.73 5.74
N ILE A 65 8.76 3.65 7.04
CA ILE A 65 9.10 2.48 7.86
C ILE A 65 8.35 1.23 7.35
N SER A 66 7.06 1.37 7.03
CA SER A 66 6.24 0.26 6.50
C SER A 66 6.72 -0.25 5.15
N SER A 67 7.43 0.56 4.35
CA SER A 67 7.98 0.13 3.07
C SER A 67 8.95 -1.05 3.18
N PHE A 68 9.60 -1.24 4.33
CA PHE A 68 10.45 -2.41 4.59
C PHE A 68 9.66 -3.72 4.70
N ALA A 69 8.41 -3.67 5.20
CA ALA A 69 7.54 -4.85 5.17
C ALA A 69 7.16 -5.21 3.72
N PHE A 70 6.86 -4.21 2.90
CA PHE A 70 6.56 -4.45 1.48
C PHE A 70 7.79 -4.94 0.69
N LEU A 71 9.00 -4.47 1.06
CA LEU A 71 10.26 -4.98 0.50
C LEU A 71 10.36 -6.50 0.64
N VAL A 72 10.05 -7.02 1.81
CA VAL A 72 10.19 -8.45 2.11
C VAL A 72 8.96 -9.23 1.63
N GLY A 73 7.75 -8.78 1.97
CA GLY A 73 6.49 -9.48 1.65
C GLY A 73 6.21 -9.57 0.15
N ILE A 74 6.25 -8.43 -0.55
CA ILE A 74 6.04 -8.41 -2.01
C ILE A 74 7.23 -9.06 -2.74
N GLY A 75 8.44 -8.96 -2.16
CA GLY A 75 9.62 -9.61 -2.72
C GLY A 75 9.58 -11.13 -2.63
N GLY A 76 9.07 -11.67 -1.52
CA GLY A 76 8.97 -13.10 -1.27
C GLY A 76 7.75 -13.78 -1.89
N ALA A 77 6.63 -13.08 -1.97
CA ALA A 77 5.35 -13.62 -2.43
C ALA A 77 5.43 -14.32 -3.81
N PRO A 78 6.02 -13.73 -4.86
CA PRO A 78 6.18 -14.38 -6.15
C PRO A 78 7.02 -15.66 -6.09
N LEU A 79 8.07 -15.66 -5.27
CA LEU A 79 8.92 -16.85 -5.12
C LEU A 79 8.15 -17.99 -4.46
N VAL A 80 7.34 -17.70 -3.46
CA VAL A 80 6.49 -18.71 -2.82
C VAL A 80 5.43 -19.23 -3.78
N SER A 81 4.69 -18.35 -4.48
CA SER A 81 3.63 -18.77 -5.39
C SER A 81 4.14 -19.60 -6.58
N ILE A 82 5.31 -19.23 -7.14
CA ILE A 82 5.95 -20.01 -8.23
C ILE A 82 6.36 -21.40 -7.72
N ASN A 83 7.03 -21.47 -6.55
CA ASN A 83 7.44 -22.75 -5.97
C ASN A 83 6.24 -23.66 -5.65
N LEU A 84 5.12 -23.07 -5.16
CA LEU A 84 3.86 -23.81 -4.98
C LEU A 84 3.34 -24.36 -6.30
N GLY A 85 3.40 -23.58 -7.38
CA GLY A 85 3.02 -24.01 -8.72
C GLY A 85 3.90 -25.14 -9.27
N GLU A 86 5.19 -25.12 -8.95
CA GLU A 86 6.18 -26.17 -9.26
C GLU A 86 6.05 -27.40 -8.33
N LYS A 87 5.15 -27.36 -7.33
CA LYS A 87 4.99 -28.36 -6.26
C LYS A 87 6.26 -28.55 -5.41
N ASN A 88 7.12 -27.55 -5.35
CA ASN A 88 8.33 -27.54 -4.54
C ASN A 88 8.09 -26.89 -3.18
N ILE A 89 7.40 -27.63 -2.31
CA ILE A 89 6.99 -27.15 -0.98
C ILE A 89 8.21 -26.78 -0.11
N ASP A 90 9.31 -27.52 -0.22
CA ASP A 90 10.50 -27.27 0.60
C ASP A 90 11.20 -25.97 0.19
N ALA A 91 11.24 -25.65 -1.09
CA ALA A 91 11.73 -24.35 -1.54
C ALA A 91 10.80 -23.21 -1.08
N ALA A 92 9.49 -23.40 -1.11
CA ALA A 92 8.54 -22.42 -0.60
C ALA A 92 8.71 -22.17 0.91
N LYS A 93 8.87 -23.24 1.73
CA LYS A 93 9.20 -23.14 3.17
C LYS A 93 10.49 -22.36 3.39
N LYS A 94 11.55 -22.68 2.60
CA LYS A 94 12.83 -21.98 2.70
C LYS A 94 12.67 -20.48 2.44
N VAL A 95 11.86 -20.06 1.46
CA VAL A 95 11.59 -18.65 1.19
C VAL A 95 10.90 -17.98 2.39
N ILE A 96 9.82 -18.57 2.92
CA ILE A 96 9.09 -17.99 4.06
C ILE A 96 9.99 -17.90 5.31
N ALA A 97 10.78 -18.94 5.60
CA ALA A 97 11.72 -18.95 6.72
C ALA A 97 12.76 -17.81 6.62
N ASN A 98 13.32 -17.60 5.42
CA ASN A 98 14.26 -16.52 5.15
C ASN A 98 13.59 -15.14 5.27
N CYS A 99 12.38 -14.96 4.74
CA CYS A 99 11.64 -13.71 4.85
C CYS A 99 11.28 -13.37 6.30
N PHE A 100 10.88 -14.36 7.10
CA PHE A 100 10.57 -14.15 8.51
C PHE A 100 11.78 -13.65 9.31
N VAL A 101 12.96 -14.25 9.11
CA VAL A 101 14.18 -13.78 9.77
C VAL A 101 14.62 -12.43 9.19
N TYR A 102 14.48 -12.24 7.88
CA TYR A 102 14.88 -11.01 7.22
C TYR A 102 14.06 -9.80 7.68
N ILE A 103 12.72 -9.94 7.81
CA ILE A 103 11.90 -8.84 8.32
C ILE A 103 12.25 -8.49 9.77
N LEU A 104 12.52 -9.48 10.63
CA LEU A 104 12.96 -9.22 12.01
C LEU A 104 14.32 -8.53 12.05
N ALA A 105 15.25 -8.97 11.19
CA ALA A 105 16.58 -8.37 11.05
C ALA A 105 16.55 -6.93 10.52
N LEU A 106 15.53 -6.56 9.76
CA LEU A 106 15.30 -5.17 9.29
C LEU A 106 14.52 -4.36 10.33
N ALA A 107 13.47 -4.93 10.92
CA ALA A 107 12.55 -4.21 11.80
C ALA A 107 13.27 -3.69 13.05
N VAL A 108 14.16 -4.49 13.66
CA VAL A 108 14.87 -4.09 14.88
C VAL A 108 15.81 -2.91 14.63
N PRO A 109 16.76 -2.93 13.66
CA PRO A 109 17.60 -1.78 13.38
C PRO A 109 16.82 -0.54 12.95
N VAL A 110 15.79 -0.69 12.09
CA VAL A 110 14.94 0.42 11.66
C VAL A 110 14.26 1.08 12.85
N THR A 111 13.68 0.29 13.76
CA THR A 111 13.04 0.79 14.98
C THR A 111 14.06 1.51 15.88
N VAL A 112 15.22 0.91 16.12
CA VAL A 112 16.26 1.49 16.98
C VAL A 112 16.80 2.79 16.38
N LEU A 113 17.10 2.82 15.08
CA LEU A 113 17.56 4.03 14.40
C LEU A 113 16.50 5.12 14.41
N ALA A 114 15.24 4.77 14.10
CA ALA A 114 14.13 5.72 14.15
C ALA A 114 13.94 6.29 15.58
N TYR A 115 14.12 5.48 16.61
CA TYR A 115 14.01 5.92 18.00
C TYR A 115 15.16 6.85 18.40
N ILE A 116 16.41 6.51 18.05
CA ILE A 116 17.59 7.36 18.33
C ILE A 116 17.49 8.70 17.61
N PHE A 117 17.10 8.67 16.32
CA PHE A 117 17.02 9.86 15.48
C PHE A 117 15.63 10.49 15.42
N ARG A 118 14.70 10.15 16.33
CA ARG A 118 13.31 10.63 16.30
C ARG A 118 13.19 12.14 16.24
N ARG A 119 14.04 12.87 17.03
CA ARG A 119 13.99 14.34 17.07
C ARG A 119 14.36 14.97 15.72
N PRO A 120 15.54 14.72 15.13
CA PRO A 120 15.87 15.28 13.82
C PRO A 120 14.90 14.82 12.72
N ILE A 121 14.41 13.58 12.77
CA ILE A 121 13.41 13.08 11.82
C ILE A 121 12.12 13.91 11.90
N LEU A 122 11.51 14.02 13.07
CA LEU A 122 10.25 14.77 13.26
C LEU A 122 10.39 16.23 12.85
N LEU A 123 11.49 16.90 13.20
CA LEU A 123 11.75 18.29 12.83
C LEU A 123 11.91 18.42 11.29
N THR A 124 12.62 17.49 10.64
CA THR A 124 12.79 17.48 9.17
C THR A 124 11.46 17.28 8.44
N PHE A 125 10.54 16.50 9.03
CA PHE A 125 9.20 16.27 8.48
C PHE A 125 8.18 17.34 8.86
N GLY A 126 8.62 18.44 9.50
CA GLY A 126 7.81 19.65 9.70
C GLY A 126 7.16 19.79 11.06
N ALA A 127 7.62 19.07 12.09
CA ALA A 127 7.15 19.32 13.46
C ALA A 127 7.64 20.69 13.94
N THR A 128 6.69 21.59 14.24
CA THR A 128 6.95 22.87 14.91
C THR A 128 7.11 22.66 16.42
N GLU A 129 7.66 23.62 17.15
CA GLU A 129 7.81 23.54 18.60
C GLU A 129 6.50 23.27 19.34
N ALA A 130 5.39 23.82 18.85
CA ALA A 130 4.06 23.62 19.43
C ALA A 130 3.51 22.19 19.19
N VAL A 131 3.88 21.56 18.08
CA VAL A 131 3.37 20.27 17.63
C VAL A 131 4.31 19.12 18.05
N TYR A 132 5.59 19.41 18.23
CA TYR A 132 6.64 18.44 18.53
C TYR A 132 6.33 17.53 19.73
N PRO A 133 5.83 18.01 20.89
CA PRO A 133 5.56 17.14 22.04
C PRO A 133 4.52 16.05 21.73
N TYR A 134 3.51 16.37 20.91
CA TYR A 134 2.49 15.41 20.50
C TYR A 134 3.05 14.40 19.49
N ALA A 135 3.81 14.90 18.51
CA ALA A 135 4.48 14.05 17.52
C ALA A 135 5.48 13.09 18.17
N GLU A 136 6.31 13.58 19.11
CA GLU A 136 7.30 12.76 19.84
C GLU A 136 6.62 11.70 20.70
N THR A 137 5.56 12.06 21.42
CA THR A 137 4.79 11.11 22.25
C THR A 137 4.20 9.99 21.38
N TYR A 138 3.51 10.35 20.31
CA TYR A 138 2.91 9.38 19.41
C TYR A 138 3.96 8.49 18.77
N PHE A 139 4.98 9.10 18.17
CA PHE A 139 6.00 8.38 17.41
C PHE A 139 6.84 7.44 18.28
N SER A 140 7.25 7.89 19.48
CA SER A 140 8.04 7.06 20.42
C SER A 140 7.27 5.83 20.86
N LEU A 141 5.98 5.95 21.17
CA LEU A 141 5.13 4.83 21.53
C LEU A 141 4.86 3.92 20.33
N TYR A 142 4.54 4.51 19.16
CA TYR A 142 4.34 3.76 17.91
C TYR A 142 5.52 2.87 17.55
N LEU A 143 6.76 3.37 17.74
CA LEU A 143 7.99 2.63 17.45
C LEU A 143 8.10 1.33 18.26
N ILE A 144 7.53 1.23 19.44
CA ILE A 144 7.50 -0.01 20.25
C ILE A 144 6.73 -1.11 19.50
N GLY A 145 5.65 -0.73 18.80
CA GLY A 145 4.82 -1.63 18.00
C GLY A 145 5.39 -1.96 16.63
N THR A 146 6.38 -1.22 16.14
CA THR A 146 6.85 -1.29 14.74
C THR A 146 7.28 -2.69 14.32
N VAL A 147 7.99 -3.43 15.19
CA VAL A 147 8.41 -4.81 14.89
C VAL A 147 7.21 -5.71 14.63
N PHE A 148 6.15 -5.57 15.42
CA PHE A 148 4.90 -6.33 15.23
C PHE A 148 4.15 -5.88 13.97
N ALA A 149 4.09 -4.56 13.71
CA ALA A 149 3.44 -4.01 12.52
C ALA A 149 4.12 -4.50 11.23
N LEU A 150 5.45 -4.41 11.15
CA LEU A 150 6.20 -4.87 9.99
C LEU A 150 6.06 -6.38 9.80
N THR A 151 6.17 -7.16 10.88
CA THR A 151 6.01 -8.61 10.82
C THR A 151 4.58 -9.01 10.41
N ALA A 152 3.56 -8.33 10.94
CA ALA A 152 2.16 -8.59 10.57
C ALA A 152 1.92 -8.32 9.08
N THR A 153 2.38 -7.18 8.58
CA THR A 153 2.18 -6.76 7.19
C THR A 153 2.92 -7.66 6.21
N ASP A 154 4.19 -7.96 6.50
CA ASP A 154 5.02 -8.85 5.70
C ASP A 154 4.46 -10.28 5.66
N MET A 155 4.28 -10.88 6.82
CA MET A 155 3.84 -12.26 6.93
C MET A 155 2.40 -12.46 6.43
N ASN A 156 1.54 -11.45 6.48
CA ASN A 156 0.20 -11.51 5.91
C ASN A 156 0.22 -11.74 4.38
N GLN A 157 1.25 -11.23 3.67
CA GLN A 157 1.41 -11.49 2.25
C GLN A 157 1.56 -12.98 1.96
N PHE A 158 2.26 -13.73 2.83
CA PHE A 158 2.43 -15.17 2.65
C PHE A 158 1.16 -15.98 2.95
N ILE A 159 0.24 -15.46 3.79
CA ILE A 159 -1.09 -16.03 3.95
C ILE A 159 -1.89 -15.90 2.65
N ILE A 160 -1.90 -14.68 2.08
CA ILE A 160 -2.60 -14.37 0.82
C ILE A 160 -2.00 -15.18 -0.33
N THR A 161 -0.66 -15.28 -0.39
CA THR A 161 0.08 -16.01 -1.42
C THR A 161 -0.24 -17.51 -1.47
N GLN A 162 -0.69 -18.09 -0.36
CA GLN A 162 -1.13 -19.48 -0.31
C GLN A 162 -2.64 -19.66 -0.59
N GLY A 163 -3.31 -18.62 -1.12
CA GLY A 163 -4.73 -18.66 -1.46
C GLY A 163 -5.68 -18.36 -0.29
N HIS A 164 -5.16 -17.97 0.87
CA HIS A 164 -5.95 -17.69 2.08
C HIS A 164 -6.32 -16.21 2.24
N SER A 165 -6.74 -15.50 1.18
CA SER A 165 -7.04 -14.06 1.23
C SER A 165 -8.08 -13.68 2.29
N ARG A 166 -9.03 -14.55 2.60
CA ARG A 166 -9.98 -14.32 3.71
C ARG A 166 -9.28 -14.26 5.06
N SER A 167 -8.33 -15.16 5.32
CA SER A 167 -7.54 -15.11 6.56
C SER A 167 -6.65 -13.86 6.58
N GLY A 168 -6.07 -13.48 5.45
CA GLY A 168 -5.35 -12.22 5.32
C GLY A 168 -6.23 -11.00 5.63
N MET A 169 -7.47 -10.97 5.14
CA MET A 169 -8.45 -9.93 5.47
C MET A 169 -8.79 -9.91 6.97
N PHE A 170 -8.98 -11.07 7.60
CA PHE A 170 -9.28 -11.14 9.03
C PHE A 170 -8.15 -10.57 9.90
N SER A 171 -6.87 -10.72 9.50
CA SER A 171 -5.76 -10.12 10.24
C SER A 171 -5.87 -8.59 10.28
N VAL A 172 -6.23 -7.97 9.16
CA VAL A 172 -6.43 -6.51 9.07
C VAL A 172 -7.68 -6.08 9.85
N LEU A 173 -8.78 -6.84 9.73
CA LEU A 173 -10.01 -6.57 10.49
C LEU A 173 -9.79 -6.63 12.00
N ILE A 174 -9.04 -7.62 12.49
CA ILE A 174 -8.70 -7.75 13.92
C ILE A 174 -7.94 -6.50 14.37
N GLY A 175 -6.92 -6.07 13.63
CA GLY A 175 -6.19 -4.85 13.93
C GLY A 175 -7.10 -3.62 13.94
N ALA A 176 -7.90 -3.43 12.88
CA ALA A 176 -8.79 -2.28 12.75
C ALA A 176 -9.86 -2.22 13.85
N ILE A 177 -10.54 -3.33 14.13
CA ILE A 177 -11.57 -3.39 15.18
C ILE A 177 -10.95 -3.15 16.56
N THR A 178 -9.79 -3.76 16.84
CA THR A 178 -9.07 -3.57 18.12
C THR A 178 -8.73 -2.10 18.31
N ASN A 179 -8.20 -1.43 17.28
CA ASN A 179 -7.86 -0.01 17.33
C ASN A 179 -9.11 0.86 17.55
N ILE A 180 -10.16 0.72 16.71
CA ILE A 180 -11.40 1.51 16.80
C ILE A 180 -12.08 1.37 18.17
N VAL A 181 -11.99 0.18 18.81
CA VAL A 181 -12.56 -0.04 20.15
C VAL A 181 -11.69 0.52 21.25
N LEU A 182 -10.36 0.41 21.13
CA LEU A 182 -9.44 0.84 22.19
C LEU A 182 -9.17 2.35 22.15
N ASP A 183 -9.21 2.99 20.99
CA ASP A 183 -8.99 4.44 20.86
C ASP A 183 -9.88 5.25 21.80
N PRO A 184 -11.23 5.15 21.76
CA PRO A 184 -12.07 5.95 22.65
C PRO A 184 -11.85 5.61 24.14
N ILE A 185 -11.48 4.38 24.45
CA ILE A 185 -11.20 3.97 25.84
C ILE A 185 -9.94 4.67 26.34
N PHE A 186 -8.84 4.59 25.60
CA PHE A 186 -7.57 5.17 26.04
C PHE A 186 -7.54 6.69 25.89
N ILE A 187 -8.09 7.22 24.81
CA ILE A 187 -8.10 8.67 24.55
C ILE A 187 -9.00 9.41 25.52
N PHE A 188 -10.27 8.96 25.67
CA PHE A 188 -11.30 9.72 26.39
C PHE A 188 -11.58 9.14 27.79
N ALA A 189 -11.82 7.83 27.94
CA ALA A 189 -12.17 7.27 29.24
C ALA A 189 -10.98 7.23 30.22
N LEU A 190 -9.78 6.94 29.75
CA LEU A 190 -8.55 6.96 30.55
C LEU A 190 -7.78 8.29 30.47
N HIS A 191 -8.28 9.27 29.72
CA HIS A 191 -7.71 10.62 29.56
C HIS A 191 -6.24 10.64 29.12
N MET A 192 -5.80 9.62 28.35
CA MET A 192 -4.39 9.51 27.92
C MET A 192 -4.08 10.35 26.65
N GLY A 193 -5.10 10.92 26.00
CA GLY A 193 -4.90 11.76 24.81
C GLY A 193 -4.14 11.06 23.71
N VAL A 194 -3.13 11.73 23.12
CA VAL A 194 -2.31 11.18 22.02
C VAL A 194 -1.56 9.90 22.41
N ALA A 195 -1.11 9.79 23.67
CA ALA A 195 -0.46 8.56 24.14
C ALA A 195 -1.44 7.38 24.12
N GLY A 196 -2.72 7.62 24.40
CA GLY A 196 -3.79 6.62 24.33
C GLY A 196 -3.96 6.09 22.91
N ALA A 197 -4.04 6.96 21.90
CA ALA A 197 -4.11 6.58 20.50
C ALA A 197 -2.91 5.72 20.07
N ALA A 198 -1.70 6.14 20.44
CA ALA A 198 -0.49 5.38 20.11
C ALA A 198 -0.48 3.98 20.76
N ILE A 199 -0.89 3.86 22.01
CA ILE A 199 -0.98 2.56 22.72
C ILE A 199 -2.04 1.67 22.10
N ALA A 200 -3.21 2.20 21.76
CA ALA A 200 -4.26 1.44 21.07
C ALA A 200 -3.75 0.90 19.73
N THR A 201 -3.01 1.73 18.98
CA THR A 201 -2.36 1.34 17.73
C THR A 201 -1.36 0.20 17.95
N VAL A 202 -0.50 0.29 18.96
CA VAL A 202 0.47 -0.78 19.28
C VAL A 202 -0.24 -2.08 19.64
N ILE A 203 -1.26 -2.04 20.48
CA ILE A 203 -2.03 -3.23 20.85
C ILE A 203 -2.70 -3.86 19.63
N SER A 204 -3.26 -3.05 18.73
CA SER A 204 -3.88 -3.53 17.49
C SER A 204 -2.86 -4.19 16.56
N GLN A 205 -1.63 -3.66 16.48
CA GLN A 205 -0.54 -4.24 15.71
C GLN A 205 -0.09 -5.60 16.31
N VAL A 206 0.01 -5.68 17.63
CA VAL A 206 0.31 -6.94 18.33
C VAL A 206 -0.78 -7.98 18.09
N ALA A 207 -2.06 -7.60 18.18
CA ALA A 207 -3.18 -8.50 17.95
C ALA A 207 -3.19 -9.04 16.50
N SER A 208 -2.98 -8.15 15.51
CA SER A 208 -2.86 -8.53 14.11
C SER A 208 -1.67 -9.47 13.87
N CYS A 209 -0.50 -9.14 14.43
CA CYS A 209 0.71 -9.95 14.33
C CYS A 209 0.51 -11.35 14.95
N ALA A 210 -0.05 -11.41 16.14
CA ALA A 210 -0.35 -12.68 16.81
C ALA A 210 -1.27 -13.56 15.96
N PHE A 211 -2.32 -12.98 15.37
CA PHE A 211 -3.20 -13.71 14.48
C PHE A 211 -2.47 -14.24 13.25
N VAL A 212 -1.68 -13.40 12.56
CA VAL A 212 -0.90 -13.80 11.37
C VAL A 212 0.06 -14.94 11.70
N LEU A 213 0.79 -14.82 12.81
CA LEU A 213 1.72 -15.86 13.25
C LEU A 213 1.00 -17.16 13.65
N CYS A 214 -0.14 -17.07 14.36
CA CYS A 214 -0.96 -18.24 14.67
C CYS A 214 -1.42 -18.98 13.41
N VAL A 215 -1.79 -18.24 12.35
CA VAL A 215 -2.16 -18.85 11.06
C VAL A 215 -0.96 -19.53 10.43
N LEU A 216 0.19 -18.85 10.34
CA LEU A 216 1.39 -19.36 9.64
C LEU A 216 2.13 -20.47 10.39
N PHE A 217 2.02 -20.54 11.72
CA PHE A 217 2.50 -21.68 12.51
C PHE A 217 1.45 -22.80 12.61
N GLY A 218 0.22 -22.54 12.15
CA GLY A 218 -0.87 -23.48 12.22
C GLY A 218 -0.75 -24.67 11.26
N LYS A 219 -1.50 -25.75 11.55
CA LYS A 219 -1.50 -26.99 10.74
C LYS A 219 -2.38 -26.90 9.49
N HIS A 220 -3.10 -25.78 9.30
CA HIS A 220 -4.08 -25.63 8.22
C HIS A 220 -3.54 -24.87 6.99
N ILE A 221 -2.27 -24.48 7.01
CA ILE A 221 -1.60 -23.81 5.92
C ILE A 221 -0.63 -24.77 5.21
N GLU A 222 -0.50 -24.66 3.88
CA GLU A 222 0.34 -25.59 3.11
C GLU A 222 1.83 -25.39 3.40
N VAL A 223 2.24 -24.13 3.55
CA VAL A 223 3.64 -23.75 3.79
C VAL A 223 3.72 -22.99 5.10
N PRO A 224 3.86 -23.69 6.24
CA PRO A 224 4.06 -23.03 7.54
C PRO A 224 5.44 -22.38 7.64
N ILE A 225 5.58 -21.44 8.58
CA ILE A 225 6.90 -20.93 8.98
C ILE A 225 7.70 -22.08 9.57
N THR A 226 8.90 -22.27 9.05
CA THR A 226 9.88 -23.23 9.55
C THR A 226 11.17 -22.50 9.93
N PHE A 227 11.99 -23.13 10.79
CA PHE A 227 13.27 -22.56 11.18
C PHE A 227 14.41 -23.34 10.51
N GLY A 228 15.44 -22.64 10.04
CA GLY A 228 16.59 -23.23 9.36
C GLY A 228 16.60 -23.06 7.84
N GLY A 229 17.67 -23.48 7.19
CA GLY A 229 17.83 -23.36 5.73
C GLY A 229 18.05 -21.91 5.26
N TYR A 230 18.62 -21.05 6.12
CA TYR A 230 18.88 -19.66 5.79
C TYR A 230 19.92 -19.52 4.68
N ASP A 231 19.63 -18.64 3.71
CA ASP A 231 20.43 -18.51 2.50
C ASP A 231 20.39 -17.07 1.99
N LEU A 232 21.54 -16.42 2.01
CA LEU A 232 21.67 -15.04 1.54
C LEU A 232 21.28 -14.85 0.07
N LYS A 233 21.37 -15.90 -0.75
CA LYS A 233 20.91 -15.84 -2.14
C LYS A 233 19.39 -15.71 -2.23
N VAL A 234 18.65 -16.37 -1.32
CA VAL A 234 17.20 -16.21 -1.23
C VAL A 234 16.86 -14.77 -0.80
N ILE A 235 17.52 -14.27 0.24
CA ILE A 235 17.35 -12.89 0.71
C ILE A 235 17.65 -11.89 -0.42
N GLY A 236 18.76 -12.08 -1.15
CA GLY A 236 19.12 -11.23 -2.30
C GLY A 236 18.05 -11.21 -3.40
N ARG A 237 17.42 -12.37 -3.69
CA ARG A 237 16.31 -12.45 -4.66
C ARG A 237 15.06 -11.74 -4.15
N VAL A 238 14.70 -11.97 -2.89
CA VAL A 238 13.58 -11.27 -2.23
C VAL A 238 13.79 -9.77 -2.30
N THR A 239 14.96 -9.28 -1.91
CA THR A 239 15.32 -7.86 -1.98
C THR A 239 15.23 -7.32 -3.41
N SER A 240 15.74 -8.04 -4.41
CA SER A 240 15.69 -7.62 -5.80
C SER A 240 14.27 -7.46 -6.34
N ILE A 241 13.36 -8.37 -5.97
CA ILE A 241 11.95 -8.30 -6.38
C ILE A 241 11.22 -7.20 -5.61
N GLY A 242 11.40 -7.17 -4.29
CA GLY A 242 10.70 -6.22 -3.41
C GLY A 242 11.20 -4.79 -3.51
N MET A 243 12.41 -4.56 -4.05
CA MET A 243 12.97 -3.23 -4.26
C MET A 243 12.03 -2.34 -5.09
N SER A 244 11.27 -2.92 -6.02
CA SER A 244 10.29 -2.16 -6.81
C SER A 244 9.21 -1.55 -5.91
N ALA A 245 8.60 -2.35 -5.03
CA ALA A 245 7.57 -1.87 -4.12
C ALA A 245 8.12 -0.85 -3.10
N PHE A 246 9.31 -1.12 -2.57
CA PHE A 246 10.01 -0.21 -1.67
C PHE A 246 10.25 1.17 -2.32
N LEU A 247 10.80 1.18 -3.53
CA LEU A 247 11.06 2.42 -4.26
C LEU A 247 9.78 3.16 -4.64
N ILE A 248 8.71 2.46 -5.00
CA ILE A 248 7.42 3.08 -5.29
C ILE A 248 6.94 3.89 -4.08
N ILE A 249 6.92 3.29 -2.89
CA ILE A 249 6.47 3.96 -1.67
C ILE A 249 7.40 5.14 -1.31
N LEU A 250 8.71 4.97 -1.48
CA LEU A 250 9.66 6.07 -1.27
C LEU A 250 9.37 7.24 -2.22
N PHE A 251 9.20 6.98 -3.50
CA PHE A 251 8.87 8.00 -4.49
C PHE A 251 7.52 8.67 -4.22
N ASP A 252 6.50 7.93 -3.79
CA ASP A 252 5.18 8.49 -3.46
C ASP A 252 5.28 9.53 -2.34
N ASN A 253 6.06 9.26 -1.29
CA ASN A 253 6.30 10.22 -0.22
C ASN A 253 7.06 11.46 -0.71
N VAL A 254 8.11 11.26 -1.51
CA VAL A 254 8.88 12.38 -2.10
C VAL A 254 8.00 13.22 -3.02
N MET A 255 7.14 12.59 -3.81
CA MET A 255 6.21 13.27 -4.71
C MET A 255 5.20 14.12 -3.96
N LEU A 256 4.59 13.58 -2.89
CA LEU A 256 3.65 14.32 -2.04
C LEU A 256 4.30 15.53 -1.40
N ILE A 257 5.51 15.38 -0.84
CA ILE A 257 6.27 16.49 -0.25
C ILE A 257 6.58 17.54 -1.32
N SER A 258 7.00 17.11 -2.52
CA SER A 258 7.34 18.03 -3.61
C SER A 258 6.11 18.78 -4.13
N LEU A 259 4.97 18.11 -4.25
CA LEU A 259 3.70 18.73 -4.63
C LEU A 259 3.29 19.81 -3.62
N ASN A 260 3.32 19.48 -2.33
CA ASN A 260 3.00 20.42 -1.26
C ASN A 260 3.96 21.62 -1.25
N MET A 261 5.26 21.40 -1.47
CA MET A 261 6.25 22.47 -1.58
C MET A 261 5.95 23.41 -2.76
N MET A 262 5.54 22.88 -3.91
CA MET A 262 5.19 23.70 -5.07
C MET A 262 3.90 24.48 -4.84
N LEU A 263 2.88 23.88 -4.23
CA LEU A 263 1.64 24.58 -3.84
C LEU A 263 1.93 25.73 -2.89
N GLN A 264 2.80 25.52 -1.91
CA GLN A 264 3.20 26.56 -0.97
C GLN A 264 4.01 27.68 -1.65
N ARG A 265 4.95 27.32 -2.54
CA ARG A 265 5.86 28.27 -3.18
C ARG A 265 5.15 29.17 -4.21
N TYR A 266 4.23 28.60 -4.98
CA TYR A 266 3.58 29.28 -6.11
C TYR A 266 2.12 29.64 -5.85
N GLY A 267 1.52 29.19 -4.73
CA GLY A 267 0.12 29.44 -4.38
C GLY A 267 -0.22 30.87 -3.93
N GLY A 268 0.81 31.68 -3.58
CA GLY A 268 0.57 33.03 -3.08
C GLY A 268 -0.40 33.04 -1.90
N ASP A 269 -1.38 33.95 -1.94
CA ASP A 269 -2.40 34.09 -0.89
C ASP A 269 -3.33 32.86 -0.78
N ASN A 270 -3.45 32.05 -1.83
CA ASN A 270 -4.26 30.85 -1.88
C ASN A 270 -3.52 29.58 -1.47
N SER A 271 -2.26 29.66 -1.03
CA SER A 271 -1.43 28.50 -0.73
C SER A 271 -2.05 27.58 0.33
N ASP A 272 -2.58 28.13 1.42
CA ASP A 272 -3.19 27.34 2.51
C ASP A 272 -4.48 26.64 2.05
N MET A 273 -5.28 27.33 1.22
CA MET A 273 -6.48 26.74 0.63
C MET A 273 -6.10 25.58 -0.30
N LEU A 274 -5.10 25.75 -1.18
CA LEU A 274 -4.64 24.72 -2.10
C LEU A 274 -4.05 23.50 -1.38
N LEU A 275 -3.30 23.71 -0.29
CA LEU A 275 -2.76 22.63 0.54
C LEU A 275 -3.89 21.83 1.23
N THR A 276 -4.89 22.53 1.76
CA THR A 276 -6.07 21.89 2.35
C THR A 276 -6.84 21.09 1.30
N CYS A 277 -7.11 21.69 0.14
CA CYS A 277 -7.78 21.02 -0.96
C CYS A 277 -6.98 19.80 -1.44
N ASN A 278 -5.64 19.92 -1.56
CA ASN A 278 -4.78 18.78 -1.92
C ASN A 278 -4.91 17.63 -0.93
N THR A 279 -4.95 17.89 0.36
CA THR A 279 -5.13 16.85 1.39
C THR A 279 -6.43 16.06 1.20
N ILE A 280 -7.52 16.76 0.83
CA ILE A 280 -8.81 16.11 0.54
C ILE A 280 -8.76 15.32 -0.76
N VAL A 281 -8.12 15.87 -1.81
CA VAL A 281 -7.92 15.17 -3.10
C VAL A 281 -7.12 13.88 -2.90
N GLN A 282 -6.00 13.93 -2.15
CA GLN A 282 -5.20 12.75 -1.82
C GLN A 282 -5.99 11.71 -1.02
N SER A 283 -6.88 12.16 -0.11
CA SER A 283 -7.77 11.26 0.63
C SER A 283 -8.76 10.54 -0.29
N PHE A 284 -9.25 11.23 -1.33
CA PHE A 284 -10.10 10.61 -2.35
C PHE A 284 -9.32 9.59 -3.19
N GLU A 285 -8.10 9.92 -3.56
CA GLU A 285 -7.23 9.02 -4.32
C GLU A 285 -6.94 7.72 -3.55
N LEU A 286 -6.71 7.78 -2.24
CA LEU A 286 -6.52 6.60 -1.41
C LEU A 286 -7.72 5.64 -1.45
N LEU A 287 -8.95 6.14 -1.60
CA LEU A 287 -10.14 5.30 -1.78
C LEU A 287 -10.14 4.56 -3.13
N ILE A 288 -9.36 5.01 -4.08
CA ILE A 288 -9.18 4.35 -5.39
C ILE A 288 -7.97 3.42 -5.34
N THR A 289 -6.82 3.96 -5.00
CA THR A 289 -5.53 3.28 -5.15
C THR A 289 -5.34 2.14 -4.16
N MET A 290 -5.86 2.25 -2.93
CA MET A 290 -5.72 1.20 -1.92
C MET A 290 -6.54 -0.05 -2.26
N PRO A 291 -7.84 0.01 -2.57
CA PRO A 291 -8.58 -1.17 -3.01
C PRO A 291 -8.05 -1.75 -4.33
N LEU A 292 -7.59 -0.90 -5.26
CA LEU A 292 -6.97 -1.32 -6.51
C LEU A 292 -5.68 -2.11 -6.25
N GLY A 293 -4.80 -1.61 -5.37
CA GLY A 293 -3.62 -2.33 -4.91
C GLY A 293 -3.98 -3.64 -4.21
N GLY A 294 -5.05 -3.65 -3.40
CA GLY A 294 -5.60 -4.88 -2.81
C GLY A 294 -6.02 -5.92 -3.85
N LEU A 295 -6.68 -5.48 -4.92
CA LEU A 295 -7.06 -6.34 -6.05
C LEU A 295 -5.82 -6.99 -6.67
N THR A 296 -4.86 -6.18 -7.09
CA THR A 296 -3.70 -6.66 -7.85
C THR A 296 -2.77 -7.51 -6.98
N MET A 297 -2.46 -7.08 -5.75
CA MET A 297 -1.64 -7.86 -4.80
C MET A 297 -2.30 -9.20 -4.41
N GLY A 298 -3.63 -9.21 -4.21
CA GLY A 298 -4.35 -10.44 -3.88
C GLY A 298 -4.37 -11.45 -5.02
N THR A 299 -4.41 -10.97 -6.26
CA THR A 299 -4.56 -11.83 -7.45
C THR A 299 -3.24 -12.18 -8.14
N GLN A 300 -2.16 -11.43 -7.92
CA GLN A 300 -0.82 -11.75 -8.46
C GLN A 300 -0.36 -13.17 -8.12
N THR A 301 -0.83 -13.72 -7.00
CA THR A 301 -0.58 -15.10 -6.58
C THR A 301 -1.04 -16.13 -7.62
N ILE A 302 -2.20 -15.88 -8.27
CA ILE A 302 -2.71 -16.75 -9.34
C ILE A 302 -1.72 -16.79 -10.51
N LEU A 303 -1.14 -15.64 -10.85
CA LEU A 303 -0.21 -15.52 -11.97
C LEU A 303 1.10 -16.24 -11.67
N GLY A 304 1.68 -16.02 -10.48
CA GLY A 304 2.91 -16.70 -10.04
C GLY A 304 2.74 -18.21 -9.96
N TYR A 305 1.66 -18.69 -9.33
CA TYR A 305 1.36 -20.13 -9.24
C TYR A 305 1.23 -20.78 -10.62
N ASN A 306 0.43 -20.19 -11.51
CA ASN A 306 0.23 -20.78 -12.85
C ASN A 306 1.47 -20.65 -13.76
N LEU A 307 2.35 -19.67 -13.50
CA LEU A 307 3.66 -19.61 -14.15
C LEU A 307 4.54 -20.78 -13.71
N GLY A 308 4.61 -21.06 -12.39
CA GLY A 308 5.30 -22.21 -11.83
C GLY A 308 4.74 -23.54 -12.37
N ALA A 309 3.43 -23.66 -12.42
CA ALA A 309 2.72 -24.83 -12.97
C ALA A 309 2.78 -24.94 -14.51
N ARG A 310 3.42 -23.99 -15.21
CA ARG A 310 3.51 -23.92 -16.69
C ARG A 310 2.16 -23.97 -17.40
N ARG A 311 1.20 -23.17 -16.90
CA ARG A 311 -0.18 -23.09 -17.44
C ARG A 311 -0.44 -21.70 -18.07
N PRO A 312 0.12 -21.38 -19.25
CA PRO A 312 0.06 -20.04 -19.85
C PRO A 312 -1.36 -19.55 -20.11
N GLU A 313 -2.25 -20.46 -20.50
CA GLU A 313 -3.66 -20.10 -20.78
C GLU A 313 -4.41 -19.59 -19.53
N LYS A 314 -4.10 -20.19 -18.35
CA LYS A 314 -4.72 -19.77 -17.10
C LYS A 314 -4.23 -18.38 -16.66
N ILE A 315 -2.95 -18.07 -16.93
CA ILE A 315 -2.40 -16.73 -16.66
C ILE A 315 -3.17 -15.67 -17.48
N LEU A 316 -3.29 -15.89 -18.80
CA LEU A 316 -4.00 -14.93 -19.66
C LEU A 316 -5.47 -14.79 -19.31
N ARG A 317 -6.14 -15.90 -18.94
CA ARG A 317 -7.54 -15.84 -18.46
C ARG A 317 -7.65 -15.07 -17.15
N ALA A 318 -6.76 -15.31 -16.19
CA ALA A 318 -6.74 -14.59 -14.91
C ALA A 318 -6.53 -13.10 -15.13
N GLN A 319 -5.50 -12.71 -15.87
CA GLN A 319 -5.23 -11.31 -16.18
C GLN A 319 -6.41 -10.62 -16.84
N ARG A 320 -7.09 -11.28 -17.79
CA ARG A 320 -8.29 -10.71 -18.41
C ARG A 320 -9.37 -10.38 -17.39
N TYR A 321 -9.65 -11.28 -16.42
CA TYR A 321 -10.66 -11.01 -15.39
C TYR A 321 -10.18 -9.90 -14.44
N ILE A 322 -8.89 -9.88 -14.06
CA ILE A 322 -8.33 -8.86 -13.18
C ILE A 322 -8.40 -7.49 -13.87
N PHE A 323 -8.03 -7.39 -15.17
CA PHE A 323 -8.18 -6.16 -15.95
C PHE A 323 -9.64 -5.66 -15.99
N VAL A 324 -10.60 -6.56 -16.22
CA VAL A 324 -12.01 -6.18 -16.23
C VAL A 324 -12.45 -5.63 -14.88
N ILE A 325 -12.05 -6.25 -13.77
CA ILE A 325 -12.41 -5.79 -12.43
C ILE A 325 -11.72 -4.44 -12.14
N ALA A 326 -10.41 -4.31 -12.41
CA ALA A 326 -9.65 -3.09 -12.18
C ALA A 326 -10.23 -1.91 -12.96
N VAL A 327 -10.44 -2.09 -14.27
CA VAL A 327 -11.00 -1.05 -15.15
C VAL A 327 -12.42 -0.68 -14.74
N SER A 328 -13.27 -1.68 -14.42
CA SER A 328 -14.66 -1.42 -13.99
C SER A 328 -14.69 -0.66 -12.65
N PHE A 329 -13.83 -1.03 -11.69
CA PHE A 329 -13.72 -0.34 -10.41
C PHE A 329 -13.23 1.10 -10.62
N CYS A 330 -12.15 1.30 -11.39
CA CYS A 330 -11.62 2.63 -11.68
C CYS A 330 -12.63 3.50 -12.46
N ALA A 331 -13.36 2.92 -13.40
CA ALA A 331 -14.42 3.63 -14.14
C ALA A 331 -15.56 4.07 -13.21
N LEU A 332 -15.97 3.21 -12.27
CA LEU A 332 -16.97 3.55 -11.26
C LEU A 332 -16.49 4.69 -10.36
N MET A 333 -15.25 4.62 -9.88
CA MET A 333 -14.67 5.67 -9.03
C MET A 333 -14.48 6.99 -9.79
N THR A 334 -14.06 6.92 -11.07
CA THR A 334 -13.99 8.10 -11.94
C THR A 334 -15.40 8.71 -12.13
N LEU A 335 -16.42 7.90 -12.37
CA LEU A 335 -17.79 8.38 -12.48
C LEU A 335 -18.24 9.08 -11.18
N ALA A 336 -17.96 8.51 -10.03
CA ALA A 336 -18.23 9.16 -8.74
C ALA A 336 -17.47 10.48 -8.58
N ALA A 337 -16.19 10.51 -8.94
CA ALA A 337 -15.36 11.72 -8.93
C ALA A 337 -15.89 12.82 -9.86
N GLN A 338 -16.46 12.48 -11.00
CA GLN A 338 -17.01 13.46 -11.95
C GLN A 338 -18.40 13.96 -11.56
N THR A 339 -19.22 13.12 -10.91
CA THR A 339 -20.63 13.43 -10.63
C THR A 339 -20.86 14.03 -9.23
N ILE A 340 -20.26 13.46 -8.20
CA ILE A 340 -20.54 13.78 -6.81
C ILE A 340 -19.33 14.19 -5.95
N PRO A 341 -18.28 14.85 -6.48
CA PRO A 341 -17.07 15.16 -5.70
C PRO A 341 -17.34 16.12 -4.55
N HIS A 342 -18.36 17.01 -4.70
CA HIS A 342 -18.76 17.96 -3.66
C HIS A 342 -19.30 17.28 -2.40
N LEU A 343 -19.94 16.11 -2.53
CA LEU A 343 -20.39 15.35 -1.37
C LEU A 343 -19.20 14.85 -0.55
N PHE A 344 -18.17 14.35 -1.23
CA PHE A 344 -16.94 13.91 -0.56
C PHE A 344 -16.20 15.09 0.10
N ALA A 345 -16.02 16.21 -0.62
CA ALA A 345 -15.39 17.41 -0.08
C ALA A 345 -16.15 17.95 1.14
N GLY A 346 -17.49 17.91 1.12
CA GLY A 346 -18.36 18.36 2.20
C GLY A 346 -18.28 17.55 3.50
N ILE A 347 -17.63 16.36 3.47
CA ILE A 347 -17.31 15.57 4.68
C ILE A 347 -16.20 16.27 5.49
N PHE A 348 -15.25 16.91 4.80
CA PHE A 348 -14.04 17.47 5.41
C PHE A 348 -14.16 18.95 5.78
N THR A 349 -14.98 19.71 5.03
CA THR A 349 -15.15 21.16 5.26
C THR A 349 -16.57 21.60 5.02
N LYS A 350 -16.97 22.71 5.66
CA LYS A 350 -18.26 23.38 5.45
C LYS A 350 -18.14 24.66 4.61
N GLU A 351 -16.92 25.09 4.32
CA GLU A 351 -16.64 26.31 3.56
C GLU A 351 -16.96 26.09 2.07
N PRO A 352 -17.92 26.84 1.48
CA PRO A 352 -18.35 26.60 0.10
C PRO A 352 -17.23 26.74 -0.93
N GLU A 353 -16.30 27.67 -0.70
CA GLU A 353 -15.18 27.93 -1.58
C GLU A 353 -14.21 26.75 -1.63
N TYR A 354 -13.88 26.18 -0.47
CA TYR A 354 -13.04 24.96 -0.37
C TYR A 354 -13.72 23.76 -1.01
N ILE A 355 -15.05 23.61 -0.83
CA ILE A 355 -15.81 22.53 -1.45
C ILE A 355 -15.77 22.65 -2.97
N ALA A 356 -16.02 23.85 -3.50
CA ALA A 356 -16.03 24.10 -4.94
C ALA A 356 -14.66 23.85 -5.58
N MET A 357 -13.60 24.37 -4.95
CA MET A 357 -12.21 24.16 -5.40
C MET A 357 -11.84 22.68 -5.36
N THR A 358 -12.04 22.01 -4.22
CA THR A 358 -11.72 20.59 -4.04
C THR A 358 -12.48 19.73 -5.07
N ALA A 359 -13.76 20.02 -5.29
CA ALA A 359 -14.55 19.27 -6.28
C ALA A 359 -14.00 19.42 -7.71
N ARG A 360 -13.55 20.63 -8.06
CA ARG A 360 -12.87 20.88 -9.34
C ARG A 360 -11.56 20.10 -9.44
N LEU A 361 -10.75 20.12 -8.37
CA LEU A 361 -9.47 19.45 -8.33
C LEU A 361 -9.61 17.92 -8.39
N ILE A 362 -10.59 17.34 -7.67
CA ILE A 362 -10.90 15.89 -7.75
C ILE A 362 -11.24 15.50 -9.19
N ARG A 363 -12.06 16.29 -9.88
CA ARG A 363 -12.41 16.00 -11.28
C ARG A 363 -11.19 15.98 -12.18
N ILE A 364 -10.29 16.97 -12.04
CA ILE A 364 -9.05 17.04 -12.82
C ILE A 364 -8.17 15.84 -12.50
N TYR A 365 -7.91 15.61 -11.21
CA TYR A 365 -6.95 14.62 -10.72
C TYR A 365 -7.31 13.20 -11.16
N THR A 366 -8.60 12.88 -11.27
CA THR A 366 -9.09 11.53 -11.59
C THR A 366 -9.30 11.26 -13.09
N LEU A 367 -8.92 12.16 -13.99
CA LEU A 367 -9.15 11.98 -15.43
C LEU A 367 -8.43 10.76 -16.02
N GLY A 368 -7.28 10.39 -15.47
CA GLY A 368 -6.45 9.26 -15.91
C GLY A 368 -6.74 7.94 -15.22
N THR A 369 -7.54 7.93 -14.16
CA THR A 369 -7.70 6.80 -13.23
C THR A 369 -8.08 5.47 -13.89
N VAL A 370 -8.84 5.49 -14.97
CA VAL A 370 -9.22 4.25 -15.70
C VAL A 370 -8.00 3.56 -16.30
N LEU A 371 -7.07 4.31 -16.86
CA LEU A 371 -5.81 3.78 -17.40
C LEU A 371 -4.84 3.40 -16.28
N LEU A 372 -4.88 4.10 -15.14
CA LEU A 372 -4.15 3.72 -13.94
C LEU A 372 -4.49 2.29 -13.50
N GLY A 373 -5.77 1.89 -13.55
CA GLY A 373 -6.18 0.52 -13.26
C GLY A 373 -5.48 -0.53 -14.14
N MET A 374 -5.25 -0.23 -15.41
CA MET A 374 -4.47 -1.09 -16.30
C MET A 374 -2.98 -1.11 -15.94
N GLN A 375 -2.43 0.04 -15.56
CA GLN A 375 -1.03 0.17 -15.11
C GLN A 375 -0.75 -0.72 -13.90
N TYR A 376 -1.61 -0.65 -12.87
CA TYR A 376 -1.47 -1.46 -11.66
C TYR A 376 -1.44 -2.95 -12.00
N GLU A 377 -2.40 -3.45 -12.79
CA GLU A 377 -2.44 -4.87 -13.16
C GLU A 377 -1.21 -5.31 -13.96
N ILE A 378 -0.74 -4.48 -14.91
CA ILE A 378 0.44 -4.80 -15.71
C ILE A 378 1.68 -4.91 -14.83
N VAL A 379 1.91 -3.92 -13.98
CA VAL A 379 3.10 -3.86 -13.13
C VAL A 379 3.08 -4.97 -12.09
N ASP A 380 1.97 -5.10 -11.35
CA ASP A 380 1.83 -6.10 -10.31
C ASP A 380 1.74 -7.52 -10.89
N GLY A 381 1.15 -7.66 -12.08
CA GLY A 381 1.16 -8.92 -12.81
C GLY A 381 2.58 -9.40 -13.17
N PHE A 382 3.43 -8.52 -13.68
CA PHE A 382 4.84 -8.84 -13.92
C PHE A 382 5.60 -9.09 -12.62
N THR A 383 5.31 -8.32 -11.56
CA THR A 383 5.90 -8.54 -10.22
C THR A 383 5.52 -9.91 -9.67
N GLY A 384 4.24 -10.28 -9.74
CA GLY A 384 3.74 -11.59 -9.31
C GLY A 384 4.31 -12.77 -10.08
N MET A 385 4.73 -12.54 -11.31
CA MET A 385 5.48 -13.51 -12.13
C MET A 385 7.01 -13.45 -11.92
N GLY A 386 7.51 -12.61 -11.02
CA GLY A 386 8.95 -12.43 -10.73
C GLY A 386 9.72 -11.69 -11.82
N VAL A 387 9.05 -10.97 -12.73
CA VAL A 387 9.67 -10.28 -13.88
C VAL A 387 9.97 -8.83 -13.57
N VAL A 388 10.82 -8.59 -12.57
CA VAL A 388 11.18 -7.25 -12.07
C VAL A 388 11.79 -6.34 -13.14
N LYS A 389 12.54 -6.91 -14.09
CA LYS A 389 13.19 -6.15 -15.19
C LYS A 389 12.20 -5.39 -16.08
N ILE A 390 10.93 -5.78 -16.07
CA ILE A 390 9.86 -5.08 -16.79
C ILE A 390 9.03 -4.25 -15.80
N ALA A 391 8.65 -4.82 -14.66
CA ALA A 391 7.80 -4.15 -13.67
C ALA A 391 8.41 -2.85 -13.13
N LEU A 392 9.66 -2.90 -12.67
CA LEU A 392 10.33 -1.75 -12.06
C LEU A 392 10.48 -0.56 -13.00
N PRO A 393 10.99 -0.69 -14.25
CA PRO A 393 11.08 0.44 -15.17
C PRO A 393 9.72 1.08 -15.47
N LEU A 394 8.65 0.29 -15.62
CA LEU A 394 7.31 0.80 -15.88
C LEU A 394 6.76 1.60 -14.69
N SER A 395 6.98 1.12 -13.46
CA SER A 395 6.60 1.84 -12.24
C SER A 395 7.37 3.13 -12.08
N VAL A 396 8.70 3.08 -12.21
CA VAL A 396 9.56 4.26 -12.08
C VAL A 396 9.24 5.30 -13.16
N PHE A 397 8.96 4.86 -14.38
CA PHE A 397 8.60 5.77 -15.48
C PHE A 397 7.38 6.63 -15.15
N ARG A 398 6.32 6.05 -14.55
CA ARG A 398 5.15 6.81 -14.10
C ARG A 398 5.56 7.88 -13.08
N LYS A 399 6.37 7.51 -12.10
CA LYS A 399 6.84 8.43 -11.06
C LYS A 399 7.69 9.55 -11.61
N VAL A 400 8.58 9.24 -12.56
CA VAL A 400 9.41 10.25 -13.24
C VAL A 400 8.56 11.24 -14.03
N VAL A 401 7.54 10.78 -14.75
CA VAL A 401 6.62 11.67 -15.48
C VAL A 401 5.87 12.59 -14.53
N PHE A 402 5.31 12.06 -13.43
CA PHE A 402 4.65 12.86 -12.41
C PHE A 402 5.59 13.90 -11.82
N PHE A 403 6.81 13.50 -11.45
CA PHE A 403 7.82 14.37 -10.86
C PHE A 403 8.22 15.50 -11.83
N ALA A 404 8.42 15.16 -13.10
CA ALA A 404 8.69 16.16 -14.13
C ALA A 404 7.55 17.19 -14.24
N CYS A 405 6.30 16.72 -14.24
CA CYS A 405 5.12 17.59 -14.31
C CYS A 405 5.02 18.55 -13.12
N ILE A 406 5.29 18.09 -11.89
CA ILE A 406 5.28 18.95 -10.69
C ILE A 406 6.20 20.17 -10.85
N PHE A 407 7.39 20.00 -11.45
CA PHE A 407 8.35 21.09 -11.60
C PHE A 407 8.19 21.90 -12.90
N ILE A 408 7.57 21.31 -13.92
CA ILE A 408 7.41 21.96 -15.23
C ILE A 408 6.12 22.78 -15.28
N LEU A 409 4.98 22.22 -14.87
CA LEU A 409 3.67 22.85 -15.01
C LEU A 409 3.58 24.24 -14.35
N PRO A 410 4.06 24.46 -13.11
CA PRO A 410 3.95 25.76 -12.45
C PRO A 410 4.73 26.89 -13.10
N ARG A 411 5.65 26.55 -14.05
CA ARG A 411 6.42 27.56 -14.79
C ARG A 411 5.66 28.15 -15.96
N PHE A 412 4.66 27.44 -16.47
CA PHE A 412 3.94 27.81 -17.69
C PHE A 412 2.44 28.00 -17.47
N LEU A 413 1.89 27.46 -16.37
CA LEU A 413 0.46 27.41 -16.10
C LEU A 413 0.18 27.93 -14.69
N PRO A 414 -1.05 28.45 -14.44
CA PRO A 414 -1.49 28.78 -13.08
C PRO A 414 -1.33 27.59 -12.13
N ILE A 415 -1.02 27.89 -10.86
CA ILE A 415 -0.70 26.85 -9.86
C ILE A 415 -1.80 25.80 -9.67
N GLU A 416 -3.05 26.19 -9.80
CA GLU A 416 -4.18 25.26 -9.72
C GLU A 416 -4.11 24.14 -10.78
N GLN A 417 -3.43 24.40 -11.89
CA GLN A 417 -3.27 23.42 -12.96
C GLN A 417 -2.12 22.42 -12.70
N ILE A 418 -1.38 22.55 -11.59
CA ILE A 418 -0.39 21.56 -11.19
C ILE A 418 -1.03 20.18 -10.98
N PHE A 419 -2.31 20.13 -10.61
CA PHE A 419 -3.06 18.89 -10.43
C PHE A 419 -3.23 18.07 -11.71
N PHE A 420 -2.91 18.62 -12.88
CA PHE A 420 -2.79 17.85 -14.13
C PHE A 420 -1.57 16.92 -14.15
N CYS A 421 -0.65 17.03 -13.19
CA CYS A 421 0.48 16.11 -13.07
C CYS A 421 0.00 14.65 -12.92
N GLU A 422 -1.10 14.40 -12.19
CA GLU A 422 -1.64 13.04 -12.03
C GLU A 422 -2.25 12.49 -13.32
N PRO A 423 -3.23 13.14 -13.98
CA PRO A 423 -3.76 12.61 -15.22
C PRO A 423 -2.70 12.45 -16.32
N ILE A 424 -1.70 13.31 -16.39
CA ILE A 424 -0.61 13.13 -17.37
C ILE A 424 0.18 11.85 -17.05
N SER A 425 0.49 11.61 -15.78
CA SER A 425 1.19 10.40 -15.34
C SER A 425 0.31 9.14 -15.37
N ASP A 426 -1.01 9.29 -15.33
CA ASP A 426 -1.98 8.20 -15.37
C ASP A 426 -2.47 7.89 -16.80
N ILE A 427 -2.13 8.71 -17.79
CA ILE A 427 -2.49 8.48 -19.20
C ILE A 427 -1.25 8.03 -19.99
N PHE A 428 -0.20 8.82 -19.99
CA PHE A 428 0.96 8.56 -20.86
C PHE A 428 1.75 7.29 -20.45
N PRO A 429 2.21 7.11 -19.21
CA PRO A 429 2.90 5.89 -18.79
C PRO A 429 2.06 4.60 -18.88
N PRO A 430 0.77 4.57 -18.52
CA PRO A 430 -0.06 3.40 -18.76
C PRO A 430 -0.15 2.99 -20.23
N LEU A 431 -0.23 3.92 -21.17
CA LEU A 431 -0.20 3.60 -22.60
C LEU A 431 1.10 2.91 -23.00
N VAL A 432 2.24 3.38 -22.49
CA VAL A 432 3.53 2.71 -22.69
C VAL A 432 3.53 1.32 -22.05
N SER A 433 2.95 1.18 -20.87
CA SER A 433 2.87 -0.12 -20.17
C SER A 433 2.00 -1.12 -20.94
N ILE A 434 0.88 -0.69 -21.50
CA ILE A 434 0.01 -1.51 -22.36
C ILE A 434 0.79 -1.99 -23.59
N LEU A 435 1.55 -1.11 -24.23
CA LEU A 435 2.38 -1.46 -25.39
C LEU A 435 3.45 -2.50 -25.01
N VAL A 436 4.18 -2.25 -23.92
CA VAL A 436 5.22 -3.19 -23.41
C VAL A 436 4.60 -4.53 -23.05
N TYR A 437 3.44 -4.52 -22.38
CA TYR A 437 2.70 -5.74 -22.06
C TYR A 437 2.33 -6.52 -23.32
N ALA A 438 1.73 -5.89 -24.31
CA ALA A 438 1.34 -6.54 -25.57
C ALA A 438 2.53 -7.19 -26.30
N LEU A 439 3.70 -6.55 -26.25
CA LEU A 439 4.92 -7.05 -26.92
C LEU A 439 5.63 -8.15 -26.13
N THR A 440 5.50 -8.18 -24.81
CA THR A 440 6.36 -9.04 -23.97
C THR A 440 5.64 -10.18 -23.28
N ILE A 441 4.36 -10.07 -22.98
CA ILE A 441 3.63 -11.04 -22.14
C ILE A 441 3.72 -12.49 -22.67
N LYS A 442 3.48 -12.72 -23.95
CA LYS A 442 3.55 -14.05 -24.57
C LYS A 442 4.95 -14.67 -24.43
N ARG A 443 6.00 -13.84 -24.54
CA ARG A 443 7.40 -14.29 -24.37
C ARG A 443 7.69 -14.64 -22.92
N VAL A 444 7.17 -13.87 -21.97
CA VAL A 444 7.36 -14.12 -20.53
C VAL A 444 6.71 -15.43 -20.13
N ILE A 445 5.43 -15.62 -20.43
CA ILE A 445 4.69 -16.82 -20.00
C ILE A 445 5.19 -18.10 -20.68
N ASN A 446 5.67 -18.03 -21.94
CA ASN A 446 6.20 -19.19 -22.66
C ASN A 446 7.60 -19.60 -22.19
N ARG A 447 8.40 -18.67 -21.67
CA ARG A 447 9.72 -18.99 -21.07
C ARG A 447 9.59 -19.75 -19.74
N GLY A 448 8.43 -19.63 -19.09
CA GLY A 448 8.23 -20.18 -17.75
C GLY A 448 9.05 -19.44 -16.68
N PRO A 449 9.09 -19.96 -15.44
CA PRO A 449 9.86 -19.37 -14.37
C PRO A 449 11.32 -19.21 -14.83
N GLN A 450 11.84 -17.98 -14.72
CA GLN A 450 13.26 -17.78 -15.02
C GLN A 450 14.05 -18.62 -14.00
N LYS A 451 14.69 -19.69 -14.45
CA LYS A 451 15.82 -20.26 -13.75
C LYS A 451 16.88 -19.16 -13.70
N GLN A 452 16.77 -18.30 -12.71
CA GLN A 452 17.83 -17.35 -12.44
C GLN A 452 19.00 -18.21 -11.96
N THR A 453 19.88 -18.52 -12.91
CA THR A 453 21.18 -19.08 -12.66
C THR A 453 21.81 -18.34 -11.48
N ALA A 454 22.32 -19.14 -10.57
CA ALA A 454 22.99 -18.78 -9.33
C ALA A 454 24.00 -17.64 -9.48
#